data_85a014665a29a0cea7bd32fc99bd1452
#
_entry.id   85a014665a29a0cea7bd32fc99bd1452
#
_cell.length_a   1.000
_cell.length_b   1.000
_cell.length_c   1.000
_cell.angle_alpha   90.00
_cell.angle_beta   90.00
_cell.angle_gamma   90.00
#
_symmetry.space_group_name_H-M   'P 1'
#
loop_
_entity.id
_entity.type
_entity.pdbx_description
1 polymer ?
#
loop_
_entity_poly.entity_id
_entity_poly.type
_entity_poly.pdbx_seq_one_letter_code
_entity_poly.pdbx_strand_id
1 'polypeptide(L)'
;QKLDYQNMIRIDFANAELVPTAILILFQLVDIVLSYGYIAYQLRVVRGEASGFGNLLDGFAITGRAIALTLLIDALVMVASAALLVPGLILSYAYAMASFLQVDHPDWSPVRCMRESRLMMRGHKWELFVLQLSFLGWQILATIPGVLIFVKPYVAFTETVFYENLRAPAAPQPPQEF
;
A
#
# COMPACT_ATOMS: atom_id res chain seq x y z
N GLN A 1 49.38 -20.28 -4.84
CA GLN A 1 48.28 -21.24 -4.63
C GLN A 1 47.38 -20.91 -3.44
N LYS A 2 47.86 -20.28 -2.36
CA LYS A 2 47.04 -19.87 -1.19
C LYS A 2 46.13 -18.69 -1.46
N LEU A 3 46.43 -17.81 -2.45
CA LEU A 3 45.63 -16.64 -2.81
C LEU A 3 44.33 -17.01 -3.55
N ASP A 4 44.30 -18.16 -4.19
CA ASP A 4 43.17 -18.62 -4.99
C ASP A 4 42.02 -19.12 -4.11
N TYR A 5 42.30 -19.78 -3.01
CA TYR A 5 41.32 -20.26 -2.04
C TYR A 5 40.61 -19.14 -1.31
N GLN A 6 41.31 -18.06 -0.96
CA GLN A 6 40.73 -16.90 -0.27
C GLN A 6 39.76 -16.12 -1.20
N ASN A 7 40.07 -16.06 -2.48
CA ASN A 7 39.21 -15.43 -3.46
C ASN A 7 37.96 -16.28 -3.80
N MET A 8 38.13 -17.60 -3.91
CA MET A 8 37.03 -18.53 -4.11
C MET A 8 36.04 -18.50 -2.94
N ILE A 9 36.50 -18.54 -1.71
CA ILE A 9 35.66 -18.44 -0.51
C ILE A 9 34.93 -17.10 -0.46
N ARG A 10 35.57 -15.98 -0.81
CA ARG A 10 34.95 -14.66 -0.88
C ARG A 10 33.85 -14.57 -1.92
N ILE A 11 34.03 -15.19 -3.08
CA ILE A 11 33.05 -15.24 -4.16
C ILE A 11 31.83 -16.09 -3.74
N ASP A 12 32.08 -17.22 -3.05
CA ASP A 12 31.02 -18.11 -2.59
C ASP A 12 30.17 -17.47 -1.48
N PHE A 13 30.75 -16.75 -0.54
CA PHE A 13 30.02 -16.01 0.47
C PHE A 13 29.22 -14.84 -0.13
N ALA A 14 29.80 -14.10 -1.08
CA ALA A 14 29.11 -13.01 -1.77
C ALA A 14 27.91 -13.53 -2.58
N ASN A 15 28.06 -14.66 -3.26
CA ASN A 15 26.99 -15.30 -4.02
C ASN A 15 25.92 -15.93 -3.11
N ALA A 16 26.29 -16.45 -1.94
CA ALA A 16 25.37 -17.03 -0.96
C ALA A 16 24.39 -15.97 -0.40
N GLU A 17 24.81 -14.71 -0.32
CA GLU A 17 23.96 -13.59 0.13
C GLU A 17 23.15 -12.98 -1.02
N LEU A 18 23.65 -13.00 -2.25
CA LEU A 18 23.00 -12.37 -3.41
C LEU A 18 21.72 -13.10 -3.85
N VAL A 19 21.74 -14.44 -3.84
CA VAL A 19 20.57 -15.24 -4.29
C VAL A 19 19.34 -15.04 -3.39
N PRO A 20 19.42 -15.16 -2.06
CA PRO A 20 18.28 -14.92 -1.20
C PRO A 20 17.81 -13.47 -1.27
N THR A 21 18.71 -12.51 -1.37
CA THR A 21 18.38 -11.09 -1.53
C THR A 21 17.64 -10.83 -2.85
N ALA A 22 18.09 -11.39 -3.95
CA ALA A 22 17.43 -11.27 -5.25
C ALA A 22 16.02 -11.89 -5.23
N ILE A 23 15.85 -13.03 -4.56
CA ILE A 23 14.54 -13.68 -4.38
C ILE A 23 13.61 -12.78 -3.56
N LEU A 24 14.09 -12.19 -2.47
CA LEU A 24 13.29 -11.28 -1.65
C LEU A 24 12.85 -10.04 -2.44
N ILE A 25 13.76 -9.46 -3.23
CA ILE A 25 13.43 -8.31 -4.12
C ILE A 25 12.37 -8.72 -5.14
N LEU A 26 12.49 -9.89 -5.75
CA LEU A 26 11.51 -10.39 -6.69
C LEU A 26 10.14 -10.56 -6.04
N PHE A 27 10.07 -11.17 -4.85
CA PHE A 27 8.84 -11.29 -4.08
C PHE A 27 8.23 -9.92 -3.77
N GLN A 28 9.05 -8.96 -3.34
CA GLN A 28 8.59 -7.60 -3.05
C GLN A 28 8.00 -6.91 -4.29
N LEU A 29 8.62 -7.07 -5.46
CA LEU A 29 8.09 -6.51 -6.70
C LEU A 29 6.76 -7.14 -7.10
N VAL A 30 6.63 -8.45 -6.97
CA VAL A 30 5.38 -9.17 -7.23
C VAL A 30 4.28 -8.72 -6.26
N ASP A 31 4.61 -8.59 -4.96
CA ASP A 31 3.66 -8.12 -3.94
C ASP A 31 3.13 -6.72 -4.25
N ILE A 32 4.00 -5.79 -4.64
CA ILE A 32 3.59 -4.44 -5.06
C ILE A 32 2.57 -4.52 -6.21
N VAL A 33 2.87 -5.27 -7.26
CA VAL A 33 1.98 -5.38 -8.43
C VAL A 33 0.63 -5.97 -8.06
N LEU A 34 0.62 -7.04 -7.27
CA LEU A 34 -0.61 -7.68 -6.82
C LEU A 34 -1.42 -6.77 -5.89
N SER A 35 -0.77 -5.99 -5.03
CA SER A 35 -1.42 -5.01 -4.15
C SER A 35 -2.16 -3.94 -4.95
N TYR A 36 -1.56 -3.40 -6.00
CA TYR A 36 -2.23 -2.45 -6.88
C TYR A 36 -3.38 -3.08 -7.68
N GLY A 37 -3.21 -4.32 -8.16
CA GLY A 37 -4.31 -5.08 -8.77
C GLY A 37 -5.46 -5.31 -7.79
N TYR A 38 -5.16 -5.59 -6.53
CA TYR A 38 -6.17 -5.74 -5.48
C TYR A 38 -6.91 -4.42 -5.18
N ILE A 39 -6.22 -3.29 -5.14
CA ILE A 39 -6.85 -1.97 -5.03
C ILE A 39 -7.78 -1.71 -6.23
N ALA A 40 -7.36 -2.02 -7.45
CA ALA A 40 -8.19 -1.88 -8.64
C ALA A 40 -9.47 -2.73 -8.55
N TYR A 41 -9.34 -3.97 -8.09
CA TYR A 41 -10.47 -4.86 -7.85
C TYR A 41 -11.44 -4.27 -6.81
N GLN A 42 -10.93 -3.80 -5.68
CA GLN A 42 -11.75 -3.20 -4.61
C GLN A 42 -12.51 -1.97 -5.08
N LEU A 43 -11.87 -1.07 -5.82
CA LEU A 43 -12.49 0.13 -6.37
C LEU A 43 -13.66 -0.22 -7.30
N ARG A 44 -13.50 -1.22 -8.16
CA ARG A 44 -14.57 -1.69 -9.04
C ARG A 44 -15.74 -2.27 -8.26
N VAL A 45 -15.46 -3.11 -7.26
CA VAL A 45 -16.50 -3.69 -6.40
C VAL A 45 -17.28 -2.60 -5.67
N VAL A 46 -16.62 -1.62 -5.07
CA VAL A 46 -17.26 -0.52 -4.34
C VAL A 46 -18.08 0.38 -5.28
N ARG A 47 -17.63 0.56 -6.53
CA ARG A 47 -18.36 1.30 -7.58
C ARG A 47 -19.49 0.52 -8.22
N GLY A 48 -19.68 -0.76 -7.87
CA GLY A 48 -20.70 -1.62 -8.47
C GLY A 48 -20.40 -2.07 -9.90
N GLU A 49 -19.14 -1.99 -10.32
CA GLU A 49 -18.70 -2.44 -11.64
C GLU A 49 -18.48 -3.95 -11.66
N ALA A 50 -18.64 -4.56 -12.84
CA ALA A 50 -18.34 -5.98 -13.01
C ALA A 50 -16.86 -6.24 -12.71
N SER A 51 -16.58 -7.05 -11.71
CA SER A 51 -15.23 -7.39 -11.27
C SER A 51 -15.01 -8.89 -11.26
N GLY A 52 -13.82 -9.31 -11.67
CA GLY A 52 -13.41 -10.70 -11.70
C GLY A 52 -11.95 -10.87 -11.30
N PHE A 53 -11.52 -12.11 -11.07
CA PHE A 53 -10.12 -12.39 -10.70
C PHE A 53 -9.10 -11.93 -11.74
N GLY A 54 -9.49 -11.82 -13.02
CA GLY A 54 -8.64 -11.28 -14.07
C GLY A 54 -8.20 -9.82 -13.80
N ASN A 55 -9.00 -9.05 -13.07
CA ASN A 55 -8.71 -7.66 -12.75
C ASN A 55 -7.55 -7.49 -11.76
N LEU A 56 -7.15 -8.55 -11.04
CA LEU A 56 -5.94 -8.54 -10.22
C LEU A 56 -4.67 -8.35 -11.06
N LEU A 57 -4.72 -8.74 -12.34
CA LEU A 57 -3.61 -8.56 -13.27
C LEU A 57 -3.54 -7.14 -13.87
N ASP A 58 -4.56 -6.31 -13.69
CA ASP A 58 -4.55 -4.93 -14.16
C ASP A 58 -3.43 -4.08 -13.50
N GLY A 59 -2.96 -4.51 -12.32
CA GLY A 59 -1.78 -3.93 -11.67
C GLY A 59 -0.53 -3.96 -12.54
N PHE A 60 -0.41 -4.92 -13.47
CA PHE A 60 0.72 -5.00 -14.39
C PHE A 60 0.78 -3.83 -15.37
N ALA A 61 -0.35 -3.24 -15.74
CA ALA A 61 -0.40 -2.11 -16.67
C ALA A 61 0.26 -0.83 -16.10
N ILE A 62 0.27 -0.68 -14.77
CA ILE A 62 0.82 0.50 -14.07
C ILE A 62 2.07 0.19 -13.25
N THR A 63 2.66 -1.01 -13.45
CA THR A 63 3.76 -1.55 -12.62
C THR A 63 4.89 -0.55 -12.39
N GLY A 64 5.41 0.10 -13.43
CA GLY A 64 6.54 1.02 -13.28
C GLY A 64 6.24 2.22 -12.39
N ARG A 65 5.06 2.80 -12.53
CA ARG A 65 4.63 3.94 -11.69
C ARG A 65 4.23 3.51 -10.29
N ALA A 66 3.60 2.35 -10.16
CA ALA A 66 3.26 1.74 -8.88
C ALA A 66 4.51 1.47 -8.03
N ILE A 67 5.53 0.84 -8.61
CA ILE A 67 6.81 0.59 -7.95
C ILE A 67 7.47 1.93 -7.56
N ALA A 68 7.55 2.88 -8.49
CA ALA A 68 8.16 4.17 -8.21
C ALA A 68 7.44 4.93 -7.08
N LEU A 69 6.11 4.89 -7.06
CA LEU A 69 5.32 5.54 -6.01
C LEU A 69 5.56 4.86 -4.65
N THR A 70 5.48 3.54 -4.58
CA THR A 70 5.70 2.78 -3.34
C THR A 70 7.08 3.05 -2.78
N LEU A 71 8.14 2.89 -3.59
CA LEU A 71 9.51 3.13 -3.16
C LEU A 71 9.74 4.58 -2.70
N LEU A 72 9.11 5.56 -3.36
CA LEU A 72 9.25 6.96 -2.99
C LEU A 72 8.58 7.25 -1.64
N ILE A 73 7.38 6.70 -1.41
CA ILE A 73 6.67 6.84 -0.13
C ILE A 73 7.46 6.13 0.98
N ASP A 74 7.89 4.90 0.76
CA ASP A 74 8.63 4.10 1.75
C ASP A 74 9.94 4.78 2.14
N ALA A 75 10.71 5.29 1.17
CA ALA A 75 11.93 6.03 1.43
C ALA A 75 11.65 7.29 2.26
N LEU A 76 10.61 8.05 1.92
CA LEU A 76 10.26 9.27 2.63
C LEU A 76 9.78 8.99 4.06
N VAL A 77 8.92 7.98 4.24
CA VAL A 77 8.43 7.56 5.56
C VAL A 77 9.57 7.00 6.40
N MET A 78 10.47 6.20 5.81
CA MET A 78 11.64 5.65 6.49
C MET A 78 12.57 6.75 7.02
N VAL A 79 12.90 7.74 6.18
CA VAL A 79 13.73 8.88 6.59
C VAL A 79 13.05 9.69 7.70
N ALA A 80 11.76 9.94 7.57
CA ALA A 80 11.01 10.69 8.58
C ALA A 80 10.90 9.91 9.90
N SER A 81 10.72 8.59 9.84
CA SER A 81 10.65 7.71 11.02
C SER A 81 12.01 7.56 11.71
N ALA A 82 13.10 7.59 10.95
CA ALA A 82 14.47 7.57 11.49
C ALA A 82 14.79 8.87 12.26
N ALA A 83 14.21 10.01 11.83
CA ALA A 83 14.37 11.26 12.55
C ALA A 83 13.52 11.30 13.83
N LEU A 84 12.25 10.95 13.73
CA LEU A 84 11.28 10.88 14.84
C LEU A 84 10.10 9.98 14.39
N LEU A 85 9.63 9.09 15.24
CA LEU A 85 8.52 8.19 14.95
C LEU A 85 7.22 8.93 14.58
N VAL A 86 6.93 10.03 15.27
CA VAL A 86 5.70 10.82 15.06
C VAL A 86 5.60 11.44 13.67
N PRO A 87 6.62 12.15 13.13
CA PRO A 87 6.57 12.65 11.75
C PRO A 87 6.42 11.54 10.72
N GLY A 88 7.06 10.38 10.91
CA GLY A 88 6.91 9.23 10.02
C GLY A 88 5.46 8.76 9.95
N LEU A 89 4.81 8.64 11.11
CA LEU A 89 3.40 8.27 11.20
C LEU A 89 2.49 9.32 10.52
N ILE A 90 2.72 10.60 10.73
CA ILE A 90 1.93 11.67 10.10
C ILE A 90 2.08 11.63 8.57
N LEU A 91 3.27 11.31 8.07
CA LEU A 91 3.53 11.19 6.63
C LEU A 91 2.88 9.94 6.04
N SER A 92 2.91 8.79 6.72
CA SER A 92 2.24 7.59 6.25
C SER A 92 0.73 7.83 6.07
N TYR A 93 0.08 8.48 7.02
CA TYR A 93 -1.33 8.88 6.88
C TYR A 93 -1.55 9.93 5.78
N ALA A 94 -0.60 10.84 5.56
CA ALA A 94 -0.73 11.83 4.50
C ALA A 94 -0.67 11.22 3.09
N TYR A 95 0.01 10.09 2.93
CA TYR A 95 0.17 9.41 1.65
C TYR A 95 -0.67 8.12 1.54
N ALA A 96 -1.52 7.82 2.51
CA ALA A 96 -2.34 6.61 2.54
C ALA A 96 -3.21 6.43 1.28
N MET A 97 -3.73 7.53 0.72
CA MET A 97 -4.59 7.49 -0.47
C MET A 97 -3.82 7.53 -1.80
N ALA A 98 -2.48 7.63 -1.77
CA ALA A 98 -1.69 7.78 -3.00
C ALA A 98 -1.76 6.55 -3.92
N SER A 99 -1.82 5.35 -3.35
CA SER A 99 -1.95 4.10 -4.10
C SER A 99 -3.29 4.01 -4.83
N PHE A 100 -4.38 4.45 -4.18
CA PHE A 100 -5.71 4.51 -4.80
C PHE A 100 -5.74 5.52 -5.96
N LEU A 101 -5.13 6.70 -5.76
CA LEU A 101 -5.01 7.72 -6.81
C LEU A 101 -4.18 7.24 -7.99
N GLN A 102 -3.13 6.43 -7.77
CA GLN A 102 -2.33 5.87 -8.85
C GLN A 102 -3.11 4.86 -9.68
N VAL A 103 -4.00 4.09 -9.06
CA VAL A 103 -4.90 3.16 -9.75
C VAL A 103 -5.96 3.90 -10.55
N ASP A 104 -6.56 4.93 -9.96
CA ASP A 104 -7.59 5.75 -10.62
C ASP A 104 -7.05 6.61 -11.76
N HIS A 105 -5.81 7.05 -11.63
CA HIS A 105 -5.13 7.93 -12.59
C HIS A 105 -3.79 7.34 -13.00
N PRO A 106 -3.78 6.27 -13.80
CA PRO A 106 -2.54 5.60 -14.22
C PRO A 106 -1.57 6.52 -14.99
N ASP A 107 -2.09 7.62 -15.56
CA ASP A 107 -1.29 8.61 -16.28
C ASP A 107 -0.55 9.61 -15.39
N TRP A 108 -0.95 9.71 -14.11
CA TRP A 108 -0.32 10.65 -13.20
C TRP A 108 1.09 10.18 -12.80
N SER A 109 1.96 11.16 -12.57
CA SER A 109 3.27 10.87 -12.00
C SER A 109 3.15 10.50 -10.51
N PRO A 110 4.03 9.65 -9.96
CA PRO A 110 4.05 9.29 -8.55
C PRO A 110 4.03 10.51 -7.62
N VAL A 111 4.80 11.53 -7.94
CA VAL A 111 4.87 12.78 -7.15
C VAL A 111 3.53 13.52 -7.15
N ARG A 112 2.78 13.47 -8.27
CA ARG A 112 1.44 14.06 -8.35
C ARG A 112 0.46 13.30 -7.46
N CYS A 113 0.46 11.97 -7.50
CA CYS A 113 -0.37 11.14 -6.63
C CYS A 113 -0.11 11.42 -5.14
N MET A 114 1.16 11.54 -4.74
CA MET A 114 1.54 11.91 -3.37
C MET A 114 1.02 13.30 -2.98
N ARG A 115 1.14 14.28 -3.88
CA ARG A 115 0.65 15.64 -3.61
C ARG A 115 -0.86 15.66 -3.44
N GLU A 116 -1.61 15.04 -4.32
CA GLU A 116 -3.07 14.97 -4.28
C GLU A 116 -3.55 14.18 -3.05
N SER A 117 -2.91 13.04 -2.73
CA SER A 117 -3.17 12.31 -1.48
C SER A 117 -3.01 13.19 -0.25
N ARG A 118 -1.91 13.95 -0.18
CA ARG A 118 -1.64 14.87 0.93
C ARG A 118 -2.69 15.97 1.04
N LEU A 119 -3.23 16.46 -0.08
CA LEU A 119 -4.30 17.45 -0.09
C LEU A 119 -5.62 16.83 0.36
N MET A 120 -5.98 15.66 -0.17
CA MET A 120 -7.17 14.90 0.18
C MET A 120 -7.20 14.53 1.67
N MET A 121 -6.07 14.15 2.25
CA MET A 121 -5.94 13.78 3.65
C MET A 121 -5.82 14.96 4.63
N ARG A 122 -5.90 16.22 4.16
CA ARG A 122 -5.94 17.37 5.05
C ARG A 122 -7.27 17.41 5.82
N GLY A 123 -7.17 17.36 7.14
CA GLY A 123 -8.34 17.32 8.03
C GLY A 123 -8.83 15.90 8.34
N HIS A 124 -8.60 14.93 7.47
CA HIS A 124 -9.14 13.56 7.57
C HIS A 124 -8.15 12.52 8.11
N LYS A 125 -6.90 12.90 8.44
CA LYS A 125 -5.89 11.96 8.99
C LYS A 125 -6.33 11.33 10.31
N TRP A 126 -7.01 12.10 11.15
CA TRP A 126 -7.51 11.62 12.43
C TRP A 126 -8.65 10.63 12.25
N GLU A 127 -9.52 10.84 11.28
CA GLU A 127 -10.60 9.92 10.94
C GLU A 127 -10.05 8.57 10.50
N LEU A 128 -9.05 8.55 9.61
CA LEU A 128 -8.39 7.32 9.17
C LEU A 128 -7.66 6.64 10.35
N PHE A 129 -7.00 7.41 11.21
CA PHE A 129 -6.35 6.87 12.41
C PHE A 129 -7.35 6.18 13.33
N VAL A 130 -8.47 6.83 13.63
CA VAL A 130 -9.53 6.25 14.48
C VAL A 130 -10.15 5.02 13.82
N LEU A 131 -10.36 5.06 12.49
CA LEU A 131 -10.81 3.91 11.72
C LEU A 131 -9.87 2.72 11.89
N GLN A 132 -8.57 2.90 11.70
CA GLN A 132 -7.58 1.84 11.88
C GLN A 132 -7.45 1.38 13.33
N LEU A 133 -7.58 2.30 14.29
CA LEU A 133 -7.59 1.96 15.72
C LEU A 133 -8.79 1.07 16.09
N SER A 134 -9.95 1.31 15.49
CA SER A 134 -11.14 0.46 15.70
C SER A 134 -10.93 -0.97 15.19
N PHE A 135 -10.05 -1.16 14.20
CA PHE A 135 -9.67 -2.49 13.72
C PHE A 135 -8.54 -3.14 14.53
N LEU A 136 -7.90 -2.42 15.45
CA LEU A 136 -6.78 -2.98 16.22
C LEU A 136 -7.19 -4.24 17.00
N GLY A 137 -8.38 -4.23 17.60
CA GLY A 137 -8.93 -5.41 18.28
C GLY A 137 -9.12 -6.60 17.33
N TRP A 138 -9.59 -6.36 16.12
CA TRP A 138 -9.74 -7.37 15.08
C TRP A 138 -8.40 -7.89 14.57
N GLN A 139 -7.38 -7.04 14.49
CA GLN A 139 -6.02 -7.44 14.10
C GLN A 139 -5.37 -8.32 15.17
N ILE A 140 -5.62 -8.06 16.45
CA ILE A 140 -5.18 -8.96 17.53
C ILE A 140 -5.89 -10.32 17.41
N LEU A 141 -7.18 -10.32 17.10
CA LEU A 141 -7.94 -11.56 16.90
C LEU A 141 -7.47 -12.31 15.63
N ALA A 142 -6.96 -11.59 14.64
CA ALA A 142 -6.41 -12.15 13.41
C ALA A 142 -5.08 -12.91 13.59
N THR A 143 -4.46 -12.89 14.79
CA THR A 143 -3.35 -13.79 15.11
C THR A 143 -3.79 -15.26 15.16
N ILE A 144 -5.10 -15.53 15.27
CA ILE A 144 -5.66 -16.87 15.17
C ILE A 144 -5.69 -17.29 13.70
N PRO A 145 -5.05 -18.43 13.32
CA PRO A 145 -5.09 -18.92 11.94
C PRO A 145 -6.54 -19.10 11.45
N GLY A 146 -6.85 -18.54 10.28
CA GLY A 146 -8.19 -18.57 9.68
C GLY A 146 -9.01 -17.28 9.86
N VAL A 147 -8.88 -16.56 10.96
CA VAL A 147 -9.57 -15.26 11.17
C VAL A 147 -8.97 -14.19 10.25
N LEU A 148 -7.67 -14.25 9.99
CA LEU A 148 -6.94 -13.35 9.10
C LEU A 148 -7.56 -13.26 7.69
N ILE A 149 -8.08 -14.39 7.16
CA ILE A 149 -8.67 -14.46 5.82
C ILE A 149 -9.91 -13.57 5.70
N PHE A 150 -10.66 -13.40 6.79
CA PHE A 150 -11.86 -12.57 6.81
C PHE A 150 -11.56 -11.11 7.20
N VAL A 151 -10.63 -10.90 8.13
CA VAL A 151 -10.32 -9.56 8.65
C VAL A 151 -9.61 -8.69 7.61
N LYS A 152 -8.62 -9.24 6.90
CA LYS A 152 -7.87 -8.49 5.89
C LYS A 152 -8.75 -7.88 4.79
N PRO A 153 -9.60 -8.64 4.08
CA PRO A 153 -10.45 -8.04 3.06
C PRO A 153 -11.42 -7.01 3.65
N TYR A 154 -11.97 -7.26 4.84
CA TYR A 154 -12.88 -6.32 5.48
C TYR A 154 -12.22 -4.95 5.74
N VAL A 155 -11.03 -4.94 6.33
CA VAL A 155 -10.25 -3.71 6.56
C VAL A 155 -9.94 -3.01 5.23
N ALA A 156 -9.47 -3.75 4.23
CA ALA A 156 -9.09 -3.20 2.94
C ALA A 156 -10.28 -2.58 2.18
N PHE A 157 -11.45 -3.23 2.19
CA PHE A 157 -12.67 -2.64 1.61
C PHE A 157 -13.13 -1.40 2.37
N THR A 158 -12.96 -1.34 3.68
CA THR A 158 -13.31 -0.15 4.46
C THR A 158 -12.41 1.04 4.10
N GLU A 159 -11.12 0.82 3.88
CA GLU A 159 -10.20 1.87 3.40
C GLU A 159 -10.56 2.33 1.98
N THR A 160 -11.02 1.42 1.12
CA THR A 160 -11.50 1.75 -0.22
C THR A 160 -12.76 2.62 -0.17
N VAL A 161 -13.72 2.30 0.69
CA VAL A 161 -14.91 3.11 0.90
C VAL A 161 -14.55 4.48 1.48
N PHE A 162 -13.59 4.55 2.39
CA PHE A 162 -13.07 5.81 2.92
C PHE A 162 -12.47 6.69 1.81
N TYR A 163 -11.68 6.11 0.91
CA TYR A 163 -11.15 6.80 -0.26
C TYR A 163 -12.26 7.36 -1.16
N GLU A 164 -13.29 6.55 -1.48
CA GLU A 164 -14.42 6.99 -2.32
C GLU A 164 -15.20 8.13 -1.66
N ASN A 165 -15.38 8.10 -0.34
CA ASN A 165 -16.04 9.18 0.40
C ASN A 165 -15.24 10.49 0.34
N LEU A 166 -13.93 10.43 0.39
CA LEU A 166 -13.07 11.61 0.25
C LEU A 166 -13.02 12.14 -1.18
N ARG A 167 -13.19 11.27 -2.17
CA ARG A 167 -13.18 11.62 -3.59
C ARG A 167 -14.50 12.23 -4.04
N ALA A 168 -15.62 11.71 -3.55
CA ALA A 168 -16.94 12.25 -3.85
C ALA A 168 -17.04 13.67 -3.27
N PRO A 169 -17.39 14.72 -4.05
CA PRO A 169 -17.77 15.99 -3.47
C PRO A 169 -18.93 15.69 -2.53
N ALA A 170 -18.86 16.18 -1.30
CA ALA A 170 -19.80 15.89 -0.21
C ALA A 170 -21.24 15.89 -0.73
N ALA A 171 -21.76 14.71 -1.05
CA ALA A 171 -23.18 14.54 -1.29
C ALA A 171 -23.90 14.94 0.01
N PRO A 172 -24.97 15.75 -0.05
CA PRO A 172 -25.71 16.10 1.14
C PRO A 172 -26.12 14.80 1.83
N GLN A 173 -25.61 14.60 3.05
CA GLN A 173 -25.97 13.43 3.86
C GLN A 173 -27.51 13.45 4.01
N PRO A 174 -28.19 12.33 3.75
CA PRO A 174 -29.61 12.26 4.05
C PRO A 174 -29.82 12.58 5.53
N PRO A 175 -30.87 13.32 5.91
CA PRO A 175 -31.13 13.65 7.29
C PRO A 175 -31.16 12.35 8.10
N GLN A 176 -30.32 12.28 9.15
CA GLN A 176 -30.35 11.18 10.10
C GLN A 176 -31.70 11.28 10.84
N GLU A 177 -32.64 10.45 10.43
CA GLU A 177 -33.88 10.26 11.20
C GLU A 177 -33.48 9.50 12.49
N PHE A 178 -33.58 10.20 13.62
CA PHE A 178 -33.46 9.65 14.96
C PHE A 178 -34.79 9.01 15.38
#